data_30a2b33faac02e2a235c0d08e89093bd
#
_entry.id   30a2b33faac02e2a235c0d08e89093bd
#
_cell.length_a   1.000
_cell.length_b   1.000
_cell.length_c   1.000
_cell.angle_alpha   90.00
_cell.angle_beta   90.00
_cell.angle_gamma   90.00
#
_symmetry.space_group_name_H-M   'P 1'
#
loop_
_entity.id
_entity.type
_entity.pdbx_description
1 polymer ?
#
loop_
_entity_poly.entity_id
_entity_poly.type
_entity_poly.pdbx_seq_one_letter_code
_entity_poly.pdbx_strand_id
1 'polypeptide(L)'
;GDIPIGISRNSVEAWTEPHYFNLNGQAGAPPDDFSVNGQNWGFPTYNWDVMEKDGYRWWMKRFQKMAEYFDAYRIDHILGFFRIWEIPMHAVHGLLGQFVPSIPMSKEEIESYGLPFREEYLMPYIHESFLGQIFGPHTDYVKQTFLSPSETSGVYHMKPEFETQRKVESFFAGKNDENSIWIRDGLYTLISDVLFVPDTKEKDKYHPRIGIQRDFIFRSLSEQEQNAFNKLYDQYYYHRHNEFWRQQAMKKLPQLTQSTRMLVCGEDLGMIPDCVPSVMNDLRILSLEIQRMPKNPMHEFGYLNEYPYRSVCTISTHDMSTLRGWWEEDYLQTQRYYNTMLGHYGTAPTVATPELCEEIV
;
A
#
# COMPACT_ATOMS: atom_id res chain seq x y z
N GLY A 1 13.38 10.86 17.88
CA GLY A 1 13.99 10.30 16.65
C GLY A 1 12.96 9.68 15.75
N ASP A 2 13.31 9.43 14.51
CA ASP A 2 12.49 8.72 13.54
C ASP A 2 13.29 7.56 12.96
N ILE A 3 12.70 6.37 12.91
CA ILE A 3 13.38 5.18 12.41
C ILE A 3 12.66 4.63 11.19
N PRO A 4 13.26 4.71 9.98
CA PRO A 4 12.62 4.30 8.76
C PRO A 4 12.36 2.79 8.72
N ILE A 5 11.24 2.40 8.11
CA ILE A 5 10.90 0.99 7.91
C ILE A 5 11.85 0.29 6.93
N GLY A 6 12.41 1.01 5.98
CA GLY A 6 13.22 0.43 4.90
C GLY A 6 14.68 0.85 4.92
N ILE A 7 15.46 0.19 4.09
CA ILE A 7 16.83 0.54 3.75
C ILE A 7 16.99 0.61 2.24
N SER A 8 17.98 1.36 1.75
CA SER A 8 18.32 1.33 0.33
C SER A 8 18.87 -0.05 -0.07
N ARG A 9 18.50 -0.54 -1.27
CA ARG A 9 19.08 -1.77 -1.84
C ARG A 9 20.59 -1.72 -2.00
N ASN A 10 21.13 -0.51 -2.15
CA ASN A 10 22.56 -0.26 -2.32
C ASN A 10 23.22 0.24 -1.03
N SER A 11 22.57 0.08 0.13
CA SER A 11 23.14 0.46 1.41
C SER A 11 24.21 -0.52 1.90
N VAL A 12 25.01 -0.07 2.86
CA VAL A 12 26.01 -0.91 3.52
C VAL A 12 25.35 -2.11 4.19
N GLU A 13 24.19 -1.93 4.80
CA GLU A 13 23.43 -3.00 5.47
C GLU A 13 23.03 -4.11 4.49
N ALA A 14 22.47 -3.73 3.33
CA ALA A 14 22.10 -4.70 2.29
C ALA A 14 23.31 -5.44 1.73
N TRP A 15 24.48 -4.81 1.72
CA TRP A 15 25.72 -5.40 1.22
C TRP A 15 26.41 -6.29 2.26
N THR A 16 26.48 -5.86 3.53
CA THR A 16 27.21 -6.59 4.58
C THR A 16 26.38 -7.69 5.23
N GLU A 17 25.05 -7.52 5.31
CA GLU A 17 24.14 -8.44 5.99
C GLU A 17 22.91 -8.80 5.10
N PRO A 18 23.12 -9.22 3.83
CA PRO A 18 22.04 -9.43 2.85
C PRO A 18 21.02 -10.49 3.27
N HIS A 19 21.39 -11.40 4.18
CA HIS A 19 20.51 -12.46 4.68
C HIS A 19 19.32 -11.96 5.49
N TYR A 20 19.38 -10.72 6.03
CA TYR A 20 18.26 -10.09 6.72
C TYR A 20 17.21 -9.48 5.79
N PHE A 21 17.47 -9.44 4.48
CA PHE A 21 16.63 -8.70 3.53
C PHE A 21 16.18 -9.59 2.36
N ASN A 22 14.92 -9.42 1.93
CA ASN A 22 14.39 -10.02 0.72
C ASN A 22 14.67 -9.07 -0.46
N LEU A 23 15.74 -9.32 -1.18
CA LEU A 23 16.14 -8.50 -2.31
C LEU A 23 15.29 -8.72 -3.58
N ASN A 24 14.45 -9.77 -3.60
CA ASN A 24 13.55 -10.11 -4.71
C ASN A 24 12.14 -9.51 -4.58
N GLY A 25 11.89 -8.73 -3.55
CA GLY A 25 10.64 -8.01 -3.32
C GLY A 25 10.89 -6.51 -3.17
N GLN A 26 9.87 -5.71 -3.35
CA GLN A 26 9.86 -4.26 -3.14
C GLN A 26 8.80 -3.92 -2.10
N ALA A 27 9.18 -3.23 -1.03
CA ALA A 27 8.21 -2.73 -0.07
C ALA A 27 7.42 -1.57 -0.67
N GLY A 28 6.17 -1.45 -0.25
CA GLY A 28 5.28 -0.39 -0.67
C GLY A 28 4.00 -0.36 0.18
N ALA A 29 2.99 0.33 -0.34
CA ALA A 29 1.65 0.37 0.21
C ALA A 29 0.61 -0.07 -0.84
N PRO A 30 -0.47 -0.74 -0.41
CA PRO A 30 -1.58 -1.04 -1.31
C PRO A 30 -2.27 0.25 -1.79
N PRO A 31 -3.13 0.16 -2.83
CA PRO A 31 -3.97 1.28 -3.24
C PRO A 31 -4.77 1.87 -2.08
N ASP A 32 -4.77 3.18 -2.00
CA ASP A 32 -5.51 3.97 -1.03
C ASP A 32 -5.99 5.30 -1.65
N ASP A 33 -6.50 6.20 -0.82
CA ASP A 33 -6.99 7.52 -1.27
C ASP A 33 -5.86 8.44 -1.77
N PHE A 34 -4.61 8.18 -1.41
CA PHE A 34 -3.45 8.94 -1.86
C PHE A 34 -2.89 8.43 -3.18
N SER A 35 -3.02 7.12 -3.45
CA SER A 35 -2.49 6.49 -4.65
C SER A 35 -3.38 5.35 -5.10
N VAL A 36 -4.16 5.58 -6.16
CA VAL A 36 -5.05 4.57 -6.76
C VAL A 36 -4.30 3.34 -7.29
N ASN A 37 -3.01 3.48 -7.58
CA ASN A 37 -2.14 2.41 -8.08
C ASN A 37 -1.27 1.79 -6.98
N GLY A 38 -1.46 2.20 -5.72
CA GLY A 38 -0.56 1.89 -4.62
C GLY A 38 0.78 2.59 -4.76
N GLN A 39 1.60 2.49 -3.72
CA GLN A 39 2.93 3.09 -3.69
C GLN A 39 3.99 2.01 -3.76
N ASN A 40 4.99 2.16 -4.63
CA ASN A 40 6.18 1.32 -4.66
C ASN A 40 7.37 2.12 -4.11
N TRP A 41 7.77 1.82 -2.89
CA TRP A 41 8.90 2.49 -2.23
C TRP A 41 10.26 1.97 -2.69
N GLY A 42 10.30 0.80 -3.34
CA GLY A 42 11.48 0.27 -4.02
C GLY A 42 12.55 -0.37 -3.13
N PHE A 43 12.48 -0.24 -1.81
CA PHE A 43 13.46 -0.88 -0.91
C PHE A 43 13.08 -2.35 -0.59
N PRO A 44 14.06 -3.18 -0.17
CA PRO A 44 13.83 -4.60 0.13
C PRO A 44 12.96 -4.76 1.39
N THR A 45 12.24 -5.87 1.46
CA THR A 45 11.52 -6.26 2.68
C THR A 45 12.44 -7.05 3.61
N TYR A 46 11.98 -7.27 4.87
CA TYR A 46 12.77 -7.99 5.88
C TYR A 46 12.53 -9.49 5.84
N ASN A 47 13.60 -10.25 5.99
CA ASN A 47 13.54 -11.69 6.26
C ASN A 47 13.38 -11.92 7.78
N TRP A 48 12.13 -11.79 8.24
CA TRP A 48 11.82 -11.90 9.66
C TRP A 48 12.16 -13.26 10.27
N ASP A 49 12.09 -14.35 9.49
CA ASP A 49 12.42 -15.70 9.95
C ASP A 49 13.90 -15.84 10.27
N VAL A 50 14.76 -15.13 9.57
CA VAL A 50 16.21 -15.09 9.86
C VAL A 50 16.47 -14.18 11.05
N MET A 51 15.82 -13.03 11.12
CA MET A 51 15.98 -12.08 12.23
C MET A 51 15.47 -12.67 13.55
N GLU A 52 14.40 -13.46 13.55
CA GLU A 52 13.88 -14.15 14.74
C GLU A 52 14.92 -15.08 15.35
N LYS A 53 15.69 -15.82 14.52
CA LYS A 53 16.69 -16.79 14.98
C LYS A 53 17.85 -16.18 15.76
N ASP A 54 18.16 -14.92 15.52
CA ASP A 54 19.21 -14.22 16.25
C ASP A 54 18.68 -13.18 17.25
N GLY A 55 17.38 -13.21 17.55
CA GLY A 55 16.70 -12.31 18.49
C GLY A 55 16.59 -10.88 17.98
N TYR A 56 16.40 -10.68 16.67
CA TYR A 56 16.23 -9.38 16.04
C TYR A 56 17.40 -8.42 16.27
N ARG A 57 18.61 -8.95 16.36
CA ARG A 57 19.83 -8.20 16.74
C ARG A 57 20.06 -6.96 15.89
N TRP A 58 19.77 -7.01 14.60
CA TRP A 58 19.93 -5.88 13.69
C TRP A 58 19.05 -4.68 14.10
N TRP A 59 17.77 -4.94 14.38
CA TRP A 59 16.83 -3.92 14.85
C TRP A 59 17.19 -3.41 16.25
N MET A 60 17.56 -4.30 17.16
CA MET A 60 17.94 -3.92 18.52
C MET A 60 19.14 -2.97 18.52
N LYS A 61 20.15 -3.22 17.69
CA LYS A 61 21.30 -2.30 17.53
C LYS A 61 20.88 -0.91 17.07
N ARG A 62 19.92 -0.83 16.13
CA ARG A 62 19.40 0.45 15.66
C ARG A 62 18.71 1.23 16.78
N PHE A 63 17.83 0.59 17.54
CA PHE A 63 17.15 1.24 18.67
C PHE A 63 18.11 1.64 19.77
N GLN A 64 19.06 0.79 20.13
CA GLN A 64 20.09 1.10 21.11
C GLN A 64 20.95 2.29 20.68
N LYS A 65 21.29 2.37 19.39
CA LYS A 65 22.04 3.52 18.86
C LYS A 65 21.22 4.80 18.89
N MET A 66 19.94 4.74 18.58
CA MET A 66 19.04 5.89 18.68
C MET A 66 18.89 6.40 20.12
N ALA A 67 18.89 5.50 21.11
CA ALA A 67 18.78 5.86 22.52
C ALA A 67 19.99 6.67 23.06
N GLU A 68 21.09 6.74 22.31
CA GLU A 68 22.21 7.65 22.64
C GLU A 68 21.89 9.11 22.34
N TYR A 69 20.87 9.38 21.51
CA TYR A 69 20.55 10.72 20.99
C TYR A 69 19.14 11.20 21.33
N PHE A 70 18.20 10.28 21.58
CA PHE A 70 16.79 10.57 21.71
C PHE A 70 16.16 9.90 22.92
N ASP A 71 15.14 10.56 23.50
CA ASP A 71 14.31 10.02 24.60
C ASP A 71 13.01 9.37 24.10
N ALA A 72 12.63 9.65 22.85
CA ALA A 72 11.47 9.07 22.17
C ALA A 72 11.79 8.82 20.69
N TYR A 73 11.12 7.86 20.08
CA TYR A 73 11.25 7.60 18.65
C TYR A 73 9.92 7.21 18.02
N ARG A 74 9.78 7.56 16.76
CA ARG A 74 8.70 7.13 15.87
C ARG A 74 9.18 5.94 15.03
N ILE A 75 8.45 4.85 15.08
CA ILE A 75 8.61 3.76 14.11
C ILE A 75 7.81 4.15 12.89
N ASP A 76 8.49 4.42 11.80
CA ASP A 76 7.89 4.66 10.51
C ASP A 76 7.22 3.38 10.01
N HIS A 77 5.99 3.51 9.50
CA HIS A 77 5.17 2.39 9.02
C HIS A 77 5.18 1.17 9.98
N ILE A 78 4.75 1.36 11.23
CA ILE A 78 4.73 0.28 12.23
C ILE A 78 3.94 -0.94 11.76
N LEU A 79 2.99 -0.76 10.84
CA LEU A 79 2.25 -1.84 10.19
C LEU A 79 3.17 -2.87 9.53
N GLY A 80 4.38 -2.48 9.11
CA GLY A 80 5.39 -3.37 8.55
C GLY A 80 5.88 -4.46 9.51
N PHE A 81 5.68 -4.28 10.83
CA PHE A 81 5.97 -5.31 11.84
C PHE A 81 4.86 -6.35 11.98
N PHE A 82 3.66 -6.03 11.50
CA PHE A 82 2.53 -6.96 11.38
C PHE A 82 2.56 -7.67 10.03
N ARG A 83 2.63 -6.90 8.96
CA ARG A 83 2.74 -7.29 7.55
C ARG A 83 3.25 -6.10 6.73
N ILE A 84 3.88 -6.39 5.62
CA ILE A 84 4.30 -5.40 4.63
C ILE A 84 3.60 -5.66 3.30
N TRP A 85 3.30 -4.61 2.54
CA TRP A 85 2.90 -4.76 1.15
C TRP A 85 4.15 -5.00 0.32
N GLU A 86 4.28 -6.22 -0.23
CA GLU A 86 5.42 -6.61 -1.04
C GLU A 86 5.02 -6.68 -2.50
N ILE A 87 5.75 -5.93 -3.33
CA ILE A 87 5.52 -5.76 -4.75
C ILE A 87 6.59 -6.56 -5.49
N PRO A 88 6.23 -7.41 -6.48
CA PRO A 88 7.20 -8.19 -7.22
C PRO A 88 8.13 -7.28 -8.05
N MET A 89 9.38 -7.70 -8.25
CA MET A 89 10.41 -6.89 -8.95
C MET A 89 10.04 -6.52 -10.38
N HIS A 90 9.17 -7.30 -11.04
CA HIS A 90 8.72 -7.02 -12.41
C HIS A 90 7.60 -5.98 -12.48
N ALA A 91 7.02 -5.58 -11.35
CA ALA A 91 5.99 -4.55 -11.28
C ALA A 91 6.60 -3.16 -10.96
N VAL A 92 5.96 -2.12 -11.49
CA VAL A 92 6.26 -0.70 -11.23
C VAL A 92 5.30 -0.16 -10.19
N HIS A 93 4.00 -0.47 -10.32
CA HIS A 93 2.95 -0.03 -9.43
C HIS A 93 2.67 -1.05 -8.32
N GLY A 94 1.94 -0.60 -7.28
CA GLY A 94 1.59 -1.43 -6.14
C GLY A 94 0.47 -2.45 -6.38
N LEU A 95 -0.26 -2.38 -7.50
CA LEU A 95 -1.46 -3.20 -7.73
C LEU A 95 -1.20 -4.73 -7.73
N LEU A 96 -0.03 -5.17 -8.19
CA LEU A 96 0.35 -6.58 -8.23
C LEU A 96 1.03 -7.08 -6.94
N GLY A 97 1.01 -6.27 -5.89
CA GLY A 97 1.56 -6.64 -4.59
C GLY A 97 0.69 -7.61 -3.81
N GLN A 98 1.24 -8.07 -2.71
CA GLN A 98 0.57 -8.92 -1.71
C GLN A 98 1.06 -8.57 -0.31
N PHE A 99 0.25 -8.84 0.73
CA PHE A 99 0.74 -8.73 2.10
C PHE A 99 1.67 -9.90 2.45
N VAL A 100 2.80 -9.59 3.07
CA VAL A 100 3.77 -10.56 3.56
C VAL A 100 4.07 -10.29 5.04
N PRO A 101 3.88 -11.28 5.95
CA PRO A 101 3.28 -12.58 5.70
C PRO A 101 1.76 -12.50 5.55
N SER A 102 1.21 -13.49 4.87
CA SER A 102 -0.24 -13.69 4.72
C SER A 102 -0.57 -15.17 4.64
N ILE A 103 -1.85 -15.49 4.63
CA ILE A 103 -2.39 -16.85 4.47
C ILE A 103 -3.02 -16.91 3.07
N PRO A 104 -2.29 -17.39 2.05
CA PRO A 104 -2.80 -17.46 0.69
C PRO A 104 -3.91 -18.53 0.57
N MET A 105 -4.68 -18.45 -0.51
CA MET A 105 -5.81 -19.33 -0.76
C MET A 105 -5.44 -20.44 -1.76
N SER A 106 -5.94 -21.65 -1.57
CA SER A 106 -5.87 -22.70 -2.59
C SER A 106 -7.00 -22.56 -3.62
N LYS A 107 -6.90 -23.29 -4.74
CA LYS A 107 -7.96 -23.37 -5.76
C LYS A 107 -9.27 -23.89 -5.15
N GLU A 108 -9.20 -24.96 -4.37
CA GLU A 108 -10.36 -25.59 -3.71
C GLU A 108 -11.03 -24.61 -2.73
N GLU A 109 -10.24 -23.79 -2.04
CA GLU A 109 -10.77 -22.77 -1.15
C GLU A 109 -11.49 -21.68 -1.93
N ILE A 110 -10.91 -21.17 -3.01
CA ILE A 110 -11.54 -20.19 -3.91
C ILE A 110 -12.88 -20.73 -4.44
N GLU A 111 -12.89 -21.97 -4.92
CA GLU A 111 -14.08 -22.64 -5.45
C GLU A 111 -15.16 -22.83 -4.39
N SER A 112 -14.78 -23.00 -3.12
CA SER A 112 -15.74 -23.13 -2.02
C SER A 112 -16.59 -21.88 -1.79
N TYR A 113 -16.15 -20.71 -2.27
CA TYR A 113 -16.93 -19.47 -2.28
C TYR A 113 -17.95 -19.39 -3.43
N GLY A 114 -17.88 -20.35 -4.38
CA GLY A 114 -18.73 -20.38 -5.58
C GLY A 114 -18.10 -19.73 -6.81
N LEU A 115 -16.79 -19.48 -6.79
CA LEU A 115 -16.04 -18.97 -7.93
C LEU A 115 -15.21 -20.12 -8.54
N PRO A 116 -15.59 -20.69 -9.69
CA PRO A 116 -14.77 -21.70 -10.37
C PRO A 116 -13.40 -21.12 -10.71
N PHE A 117 -12.33 -21.78 -10.28
CA PHE A 117 -10.99 -21.29 -10.55
C PHE A 117 -10.59 -21.57 -12.02
N ARG A 118 -10.05 -20.53 -12.68
CA ARG A 118 -9.53 -20.60 -14.05
C ARG A 118 -8.11 -20.05 -14.09
N GLU A 119 -7.20 -20.70 -14.80
CA GLU A 119 -5.82 -20.22 -14.96
C GLU A 119 -5.75 -18.84 -15.63
N GLU A 120 -6.74 -18.49 -16.44
CA GLU A 120 -6.90 -17.18 -17.08
C GLU A 120 -7.03 -16.02 -16.07
N TYR A 121 -7.46 -16.31 -14.84
CA TYR A 121 -7.53 -15.32 -13.76
C TYR A 121 -6.18 -14.82 -13.25
N LEU A 122 -5.11 -15.52 -13.62
CA LEU A 122 -3.73 -15.17 -13.30
C LEU A 122 -3.05 -14.36 -14.41
N MET A 123 -3.72 -14.20 -15.54
CA MET A 123 -3.17 -13.56 -16.74
C MET A 123 -3.88 -12.23 -17.00
N PRO A 124 -3.18 -11.22 -17.55
CA PRO A 124 -3.80 -9.97 -17.96
C PRO A 124 -5.00 -10.19 -18.88
N TYR A 125 -6.16 -9.66 -18.49
CA TYR A 125 -7.37 -9.74 -19.31
C TYR A 125 -7.35 -8.62 -20.35
N ILE A 126 -7.09 -8.97 -21.62
CA ILE A 126 -6.97 -8.01 -22.72
C ILE A 126 -7.97 -8.37 -23.80
N HIS A 127 -9.02 -7.58 -23.89
CA HIS A 127 -10.07 -7.79 -24.90
C HIS A 127 -10.27 -6.54 -25.75
N GLU A 128 -10.53 -6.71 -27.05
CA GLU A 128 -10.66 -5.64 -28.03
C GLU A 128 -11.69 -4.56 -27.65
N SER A 129 -12.79 -4.97 -27.00
CA SER A 129 -13.92 -4.08 -26.69
C SER A 129 -13.58 -2.87 -25.81
N PHE A 130 -12.48 -2.93 -25.04
CA PHE A 130 -12.10 -1.84 -24.15
C PHE A 130 -10.76 -1.17 -24.48
N LEU A 131 -10.00 -1.70 -25.42
CA LEU A 131 -8.70 -1.09 -25.80
C LEU A 131 -8.87 0.37 -26.25
N GLY A 132 -9.94 0.68 -26.97
CA GLY A 132 -10.27 2.05 -27.38
C GLY A 132 -10.54 2.99 -26.20
N GLN A 133 -11.06 2.48 -25.08
CA GLN A 133 -11.30 3.28 -23.87
C GLN A 133 -9.98 3.66 -23.18
N ILE A 134 -8.99 2.77 -23.22
CA ILE A 134 -7.67 2.98 -22.58
C ILE A 134 -6.78 3.85 -23.49
N PHE A 135 -6.68 3.53 -24.77
CA PHE A 135 -5.65 4.07 -25.66
C PHE A 135 -6.17 5.09 -26.67
N GLY A 136 -7.48 5.24 -26.83
CA GLY A 136 -8.07 6.18 -27.78
C GLY A 136 -7.48 6.05 -29.18
N PRO A 137 -6.91 7.13 -29.76
CA PRO A 137 -6.33 7.12 -31.10
C PRO A 137 -5.08 6.24 -31.23
N HIS A 138 -4.48 5.80 -30.13
CA HIS A 138 -3.27 4.97 -30.13
C HIS A 138 -3.57 3.47 -30.16
N THR A 139 -4.85 3.07 -30.20
CA THR A 139 -5.27 1.66 -30.09
C THR A 139 -4.61 0.77 -31.15
N ASP A 140 -4.59 1.17 -32.42
CA ASP A 140 -4.00 0.36 -33.49
C ASP A 140 -2.49 0.24 -33.35
N TYR A 141 -1.81 1.31 -32.96
CA TYR A 141 -0.38 1.26 -32.66
C TYR A 141 -0.06 0.31 -31.50
N VAL A 142 -0.86 0.35 -30.45
CA VAL A 142 -0.70 -0.55 -29.27
C VAL A 142 -0.93 -1.99 -29.68
N LYS A 143 -2.00 -2.30 -30.43
CA LYS A 143 -2.27 -3.66 -30.92
C LYS A 143 -1.11 -4.21 -31.75
N GLN A 144 -0.58 -3.43 -32.68
CA GLN A 144 0.50 -3.87 -33.57
C GLN A 144 1.86 -4.02 -32.84
N THR A 145 2.15 -3.08 -31.95
CA THR A 145 3.47 -3.02 -31.29
C THR A 145 3.59 -3.94 -30.10
N PHE A 146 2.60 -3.95 -29.21
CA PHE A 146 2.72 -4.52 -27.85
C PHE A 146 1.92 -5.82 -27.67
N LEU A 147 0.90 -6.06 -28.51
CA LEU A 147 -0.03 -7.17 -28.35
C LEU A 147 0.12 -8.24 -29.45
N SER A 148 -0.22 -9.47 -29.09
CA SER A 148 -0.39 -10.59 -30.01
C SER A 148 -1.83 -11.12 -29.90
N PRO A 149 -2.53 -11.42 -31.02
CA PRO A 149 -3.86 -12.00 -30.95
C PRO A 149 -3.79 -13.41 -30.34
N SER A 150 -4.79 -13.73 -29.53
CA SER A 150 -5.03 -15.06 -29.01
C SER A 150 -5.79 -15.93 -30.04
N GLU A 151 -5.90 -17.24 -29.77
CA GLU A 151 -6.80 -18.13 -30.52
C GLU A 151 -8.27 -17.75 -30.37
N THR A 152 -8.64 -17.11 -29.26
CA THR A 152 -9.99 -16.59 -29.02
C THR A 152 -10.16 -15.23 -29.68
N SER A 153 -11.18 -15.09 -30.51
CA SER A 153 -11.46 -13.86 -31.24
C SER A 153 -11.65 -12.67 -30.28
N GLY A 154 -10.98 -11.55 -30.57
CA GLY A 154 -11.04 -10.32 -29.77
C GLY A 154 -10.18 -10.34 -28.49
N VAL A 155 -9.51 -11.45 -28.18
CA VAL A 155 -8.61 -11.58 -27.03
C VAL A 155 -7.16 -11.41 -27.47
N TYR A 156 -6.37 -10.73 -26.67
CA TYR A 156 -4.95 -10.48 -26.90
C TYR A 156 -4.12 -10.89 -25.71
N HIS A 157 -2.83 -11.10 -25.97
CA HIS A 157 -1.79 -11.28 -24.94
C HIS A 157 -0.71 -10.21 -25.12
N MET A 158 -0.04 -9.83 -24.04
CA MET A 158 1.18 -9.04 -24.15
C MET A 158 2.23 -9.83 -24.91
N LYS A 159 2.96 -9.18 -25.83
CA LYS A 159 4.15 -9.82 -26.42
C LYS A 159 5.20 -10.08 -25.35
N PRO A 160 6.03 -11.13 -25.47
CA PRO A 160 7.04 -11.49 -24.46
C PRO A 160 8.00 -10.36 -24.08
N GLU A 161 8.29 -9.45 -25.01
CA GLU A 161 9.15 -8.29 -24.80
C GLU A 161 8.52 -7.23 -23.89
N PHE A 162 7.20 -7.29 -23.68
CA PHE A 162 6.40 -6.31 -22.93
C PHE A 162 5.50 -6.92 -21.85
N GLU A 163 5.71 -8.20 -21.52
CA GLU A 163 4.83 -8.95 -20.61
C GLU A 163 4.84 -8.46 -19.15
N THR A 164 5.78 -7.60 -18.77
CA THR A 164 5.87 -7.03 -17.43
C THR A 164 5.93 -5.51 -17.45
N GLN A 165 5.49 -4.87 -16.36
CA GLN A 165 5.56 -3.40 -16.27
C GLN A 165 7.00 -2.88 -16.39
N ARG A 166 8.00 -3.59 -15.84
CA ARG A 166 9.42 -3.18 -15.97
C ARG A 166 9.94 -3.26 -17.40
N LYS A 167 9.50 -4.25 -18.20
CA LYS A 167 9.85 -4.31 -19.63
C LYS A 167 9.24 -3.14 -20.40
N VAL A 168 7.98 -2.79 -20.11
CA VAL A 168 7.32 -1.60 -20.67
C VAL A 168 8.04 -0.33 -20.25
N GLU A 169 8.35 -0.16 -18.96
CA GLU A 169 9.12 0.99 -18.45
C GLU A 169 10.45 1.16 -19.21
N SER A 170 11.18 0.07 -19.40
CA SER A 170 12.46 0.09 -20.12
C SER A 170 12.30 0.53 -21.57
N PHE A 171 11.22 0.14 -22.26
CA PHE A 171 10.93 0.57 -23.62
C PHE A 171 10.62 2.08 -23.71
N PHE A 172 9.95 2.62 -22.70
CA PHE A 172 9.61 4.03 -22.64
C PHE A 172 10.67 4.89 -21.93
N ALA A 173 11.80 4.32 -21.53
CA ALA A 173 12.87 5.06 -20.89
C ALA A 173 13.32 6.25 -21.75
N GLY A 174 13.27 7.46 -21.17
CA GLY A 174 13.62 8.70 -21.86
C GLY A 174 12.54 9.29 -22.80
N LYS A 175 11.36 8.65 -22.90
CA LYS A 175 10.21 9.15 -23.65
C LYS A 175 9.24 9.83 -22.68
N ASN A 176 9.23 11.15 -22.65
CA ASN A 176 8.46 11.94 -21.66
C ASN A 176 7.34 12.78 -22.29
N ASP A 177 7.04 12.56 -23.58
CA ASP A 177 5.91 13.20 -24.24
C ASP A 177 4.58 12.59 -23.75
N GLU A 178 3.50 13.37 -23.84
CA GLU A 178 2.16 12.99 -23.33
C GLU A 178 1.65 11.67 -23.92
N ASN A 179 1.87 11.42 -25.20
CA ASN A 179 1.41 10.20 -25.86
C ASN A 179 2.17 8.97 -25.34
N SER A 180 3.49 9.08 -25.17
CA SER A 180 4.32 8.01 -24.62
C SER A 180 3.92 7.68 -23.18
N ILE A 181 3.66 8.70 -22.36
CA ILE A 181 3.17 8.53 -20.97
C ILE A 181 1.80 7.84 -20.99
N TRP A 182 0.86 8.31 -21.80
CA TRP A 182 -0.47 7.71 -21.90
C TRP A 182 -0.41 6.23 -22.29
N ILE A 183 0.34 5.89 -23.35
CA ILE A 183 0.48 4.50 -23.80
C ILE A 183 1.14 3.65 -22.73
N ARG A 184 2.22 4.12 -22.12
CA ARG A 184 2.91 3.41 -21.03
C ARG A 184 1.98 3.09 -19.86
N ASP A 185 1.23 4.09 -19.39
CA ASP A 185 0.36 3.94 -18.23
C ASP A 185 -0.86 3.05 -18.55
N GLY A 186 -1.37 3.12 -19.78
CA GLY A 186 -2.37 2.19 -20.29
C GLY A 186 -1.87 0.74 -20.34
N LEU A 187 -0.62 0.52 -20.74
CA LEU A 187 -0.01 -0.82 -20.73
C LEU A 187 0.20 -1.34 -19.29
N TYR A 188 0.57 -0.48 -18.35
CA TYR A 188 0.62 -0.86 -16.93
C TYR A 188 -0.75 -1.29 -16.40
N THR A 189 -1.80 -0.59 -16.80
CA THR A 189 -3.18 -0.95 -16.47
C THR A 189 -3.54 -2.33 -17.03
N LEU A 190 -3.26 -2.61 -18.31
CA LEU A 190 -3.52 -3.92 -18.90
C LEU A 190 -2.80 -5.05 -18.15
N ILE A 191 -1.52 -4.86 -17.84
CA ILE A 191 -0.70 -5.89 -17.14
C ILE A 191 -1.23 -6.15 -15.73
N SER A 192 -1.84 -5.16 -15.09
CA SER A 192 -2.39 -5.29 -13.74
C SER A 192 -3.81 -5.85 -13.70
N ASP A 193 -4.48 -6.02 -14.84
CA ASP A 193 -5.86 -6.51 -14.92
C ASP A 193 -5.92 -8.03 -14.81
N VAL A 194 -5.56 -8.55 -13.65
CA VAL A 194 -5.61 -9.97 -13.26
C VAL A 194 -6.52 -10.12 -12.03
N LEU A 195 -7.26 -11.22 -11.94
CA LEU A 195 -8.18 -11.44 -10.82
C LEU A 195 -7.45 -11.90 -9.55
N PHE A 196 -6.41 -12.70 -9.72
CA PHE A 196 -5.54 -13.19 -8.63
C PHE A 196 -4.07 -13.01 -8.97
N VAL A 197 -3.26 -12.85 -7.92
CA VAL A 197 -1.80 -12.90 -8.02
C VAL A 197 -1.30 -14.18 -7.34
N PRO A 198 -0.33 -14.91 -7.94
CA PRO A 198 0.27 -16.09 -7.32
C PRO A 198 1.05 -15.72 -6.06
N ASP A 199 1.02 -16.59 -5.06
CA ASP A 199 1.88 -16.44 -3.89
C ASP A 199 3.36 -16.59 -4.26
N THR A 200 4.23 -15.79 -3.68
CA THR A 200 5.67 -15.77 -4.00
C THR A 200 6.45 -16.89 -3.34
N LYS A 201 5.89 -17.57 -2.34
CA LYS A 201 6.56 -18.60 -1.53
C LYS A 201 5.91 -19.97 -1.66
N GLU A 202 4.57 -20.02 -1.76
CA GLU A 202 3.80 -21.25 -1.81
C GLU A 202 3.26 -21.49 -3.22
N LYS A 203 3.70 -22.60 -3.83
CA LYS A 203 3.18 -23.00 -5.14
C LYS A 203 1.68 -23.32 -5.08
N ASP A 204 0.96 -23.02 -6.15
CA ASP A 204 -0.49 -23.26 -6.30
C ASP A 204 -1.33 -22.61 -5.19
N LYS A 205 -0.87 -21.46 -4.69
CA LYS A 205 -1.56 -20.57 -3.76
C LYS A 205 -1.68 -19.17 -4.35
N TYR A 206 -2.75 -18.48 -3.97
CA TYR A 206 -3.17 -17.26 -4.65
C TYR A 206 -3.68 -16.21 -3.66
N HIS A 207 -3.60 -14.95 -4.08
CA HIS A 207 -4.17 -13.81 -3.39
C HIS A 207 -5.15 -13.11 -4.34
N PRO A 208 -6.35 -12.71 -3.90
CA PRO A 208 -7.20 -11.84 -4.72
C PRO A 208 -6.47 -10.52 -4.97
N ARG A 209 -6.47 -10.05 -6.22
CA ARG A 209 -5.81 -8.78 -6.56
C ARG A 209 -6.56 -7.62 -5.93
N ILE A 210 -5.84 -6.78 -5.20
CA ILE A 210 -6.44 -5.66 -4.47
C ILE A 210 -7.06 -4.61 -5.41
N GLY A 211 -8.26 -4.12 -5.09
CA GLY A 211 -8.94 -3.06 -5.83
C GLY A 211 -9.45 -3.46 -7.22
N ILE A 212 -9.56 -4.76 -7.54
CA ILE A 212 -9.91 -5.27 -8.87
C ILE A 212 -11.34 -4.97 -9.32
N GLN A 213 -12.25 -4.62 -8.41
CA GLN A 213 -13.68 -4.47 -8.68
C GLN A 213 -14.01 -3.41 -9.75
N ARG A 214 -13.09 -2.52 -10.05
CA ARG A 214 -13.26 -1.47 -11.08
C ARG A 214 -12.69 -1.87 -12.44
N ASP A 215 -11.96 -2.98 -12.54
CA ASP A 215 -11.21 -3.36 -13.72
C ASP A 215 -12.01 -4.29 -14.65
N PHE A 216 -11.50 -4.53 -15.85
CA PHE A 216 -12.25 -5.19 -16.91
C PHE A 216 -12.46 -6.68 -16.65
N ILE A 217 -11.45 -7.37 -16.08
CA ILE A 217 -11.58 -8.79 -15.76
C ILE A 217 -12.73 -9.03 -14.77
N PHE A 218 -12.83 -8.23 -13.71
CA PHE A 218 -13.92 -8.38 -12.74
C PHE A 218 -15.28 -8.08 -13.39
N ARG A 219 -15.36 -7.02 -14.21
CA ARG A 219 -16.59 -6.67 -14.91
C ARG A 219 -17.01 -7.68 -15.98
N SER A 220 -16.08 -8.53 -16.46
CA SER A 220 -16.38 -9.60 -17.40
C SER A 220 -17.01 -10.84 -16.76
N LEU A 221 -16.92 -10.95 -15.43
CA LEU A 221 -17.52 -12.05 -14.68
C LEU A 221 -19.04 -11.95 -14.66
N SER A 222 -19.73 -13.08 -14.56
CA SER A 222 -21.16 -13.09 -14.28
C SER A 222 -21.44 -12.49 -12.90
N GLU A 223 -22.67 -11.99 -12.70
CA GLU A 223 -23.10 -11.43 -11.41
C GLU A 223 -22.88 -12.43 -10.25
N GLN A 224 -23.12 -13.71 -10.49
CA GLN A 224 -22.89 -14.75 -9.50
C GLN A 224 -21.39 -14.88 -9.14
N GLU A 225 -20.50 -14.85 -10.13
CA GLU A 225 -19.06 -14.91 -9.93
C GLU A 225 -18.52 -13.63 -9.24
N GLN A 226 -19.04 -12.46 -9.60
CA GLN A 226 -18.70 -11.19 -8.93
C GLN A 226 -19.09 -11.23 -7.45
N ASN A 227 -20.28 -11.72 -7.13
CA ASN A 227 -20.73 -11.86 -5.76
C ASN A 227 -19.89 -12.87 -4.98
N ALA A 228 -19.50 -14.00 -5.58
CA ALA A 228 -18.61 -14.99 -5.00
C ALA A 228 -17.22 -14.39 -4.73
N PHE A 229 -16.67 -13.69 -5.69
CA PHE A 229 -15.37 -13.00 -5.54
C PHE A 229 -15.43 -11.93 -4.46
N ASN A 230 -16.47 -11.11 -4.39
CA ASN A 230 -16.58 -10.07 -3.36
C ASN A 230 -16.64 -10.64 -1.95
N LYS A 231 -17.33 -11.77 -1.73
CA LYS A 231 -17.35 -12.48 -0.43
C LYS A 231 -15.95 -12.99 -0.06
N LEU A 232 -15.27 -13.61 -1.01
CA LEU A 232 -13.90 -14.09 -0.86
C LEU A 232 -12.94 -12.93 -0.55
N TYR A 233 -13.05 -11.83 -1.29
CA TYR A 233 -12.23 -10.62 -1.15
C TYR A 233 -12.39 -10.00 0.24
N ASP A 234 -13.63 -9.81 0.69
CA ASP A 234 -13.95 -9.27 2.01
C ASP A 234 -13.34 -10.14 3.12
N GLN A 235 -13.59 -11.46 3.06
CA GLN A 235 -13.02 -12.40 4.01
C GLN A 235 -11.49 -12.36 4.00
N TYR A 236 -10.86 -12.28 2.83
CA TYR A 236 -9.42 -12.28 2.68
C TYR A 236 -8.78 -11.02 3.28
N TYR A 237 -9.24 -9.83 2.90
CA TYR A 237 -8.59 -8.58 3.28
C TYR A 237 -8.95 -8.06 4.67
N TYR A 238 -10.17 -8.34 5.15
CA TYR A 238 -10.68 -7.71 6.38
C TYR A 238 -10.85 -8.66 7.57
N HIS A 239 -10.85 -9.99 7.37
CA HIS A 239 -11.14 -10.93 8.46
C HIS A 239 -10.04 -11.99 8.67
N ARG A 240 -9.59 -12.62 7.60
CA ARG A 240 -8.73 -13.81 7.61
C ARG A 240 -7.46 -13.68 8.44
N HIS A 241 -6.83 -12.52 8.42
CA HIS A 241 -5.46 -12.35 8.88
C HIS A 241 -5.30 -11.71 10.24
N ASN A 242 -6.37 -11.20 10.87
CA ASN A 242 -6.26 -10.40 12.09
C ASN A 242 -5.47 -11.10 13.20
N GLU A 243 -5.84 -12.32 13.58
CA GLU A 243 -5.13 -13.06 14.63
C GLU A 243 -3.72 -13.47 14.18
N PHE A 244 -3.56 -13.87 12.92
CA PHE A 244 -2.26 -14.22 12.35
C PHE A 244 -1.30 -13.03 12.41
N TRP A 245 -1.71 -11.84 11.97
CA TRP A 245 -0.89 -10.64 12.00
C TRP A 245 -0.62 -10.14 13.43
N ARG A 246 -1.59 -10.30 14.32
CA ARG A 246 -1.38 -10.06 15.76
C ARG A 246 -0.21 -10.91 16.28
N GLN A 247 -0.21 -12.19 16.00
CA GLN A 247 0.86 -13.11 16.41
C GLN A 247 2.21 -12.72 15.79
N GLN A 248 2.23 -12.33 14.51
CA GLN A 248 3.46 -11.87 13.86
C GLN A 248 4.05 -10.62 14.51
N ALA A 249 3.23 -9.66 14.90
CA ALA A 249 3.67 -8.47 15.62
C ALA A 249 4.18 -8.81 17.04
N MET A 250 3.43 -9.65 17.76
CA MET A 250 3.77 -10.05 19.13
C MET A 250 5.03 -10.90 19.26
N LYS A 251 5.51 -11.51 18.18
CA LYS A 251 6.84 -12.15 18.15
C LYS A 251 7.98 -11.12 18.19
N LYS A 252 7.80 -9.93 17.63
CA LYS A 252 8.85 -8.93 17.39
C LYS A 252 8.75 -7.74 18.33
N LEU A 253 7.62 -7.05 18.33
CA LEU A 253 7.45 -5.75 18.97
C LEU A 253 7.75 -5.74 20.48
N PRO A 254 7.32 -6.73 21.30
CA PRO A 254 7.64 -6.71 22.73
C PRO A 254 9.13 -6.65 23.02
N GLN A 255 9.93 -7.47 22.35
CA GLN A 255 11.36 -7.51 22.52
C GLN A 255 12.04 -6.22 22.04
N LEU A 256 11.58 -5.70 20.90
CA LEU A 256 12.15 -4.50 20.29
C LEU A 256 11.86 -3.25 21.12
N THR A 257 10.61 -3.04 21.52
CA THR A 257 10.20 -1.86 22.30
C THR A 257 10.80 -1.84 23.71
N GLN A 258 11.08 -3.02 24.29
CA GLN A 258 11.73 -3.14 25.60
C GLN A 258 13.26 -3.07 25.54
N SER A 259 13.85 -3.03 24.35
CA SER A 259 15.31 -2.96 24.18
C SER A 259 15.94 -1.66 24.65
N THR A 260 15.13 -0.61 24.82
CA THR A 260 15.54 0.71 25.31
C THR A 260 14.49 1.28 26.28
N ARG A 261 14.79 2.42 26.90
CA ARG A 261 13.84 3.18 27.74
C ARG A 261 13.14 4.32 27.00
N MET A 262 13.39 4.48 25.70
CA MET A 262 12.74 5.52 24.90
C MET A 262 11.23 5.32 24.87
N LEU A 263 10.49 6.43 24.82
CA LEU A 263 9.06 6.42 24.50
C LEU A 263 8.87 6.00 23.04
N VAL A 264 7.95 5.06 22.80
CA VAL A 264 7.71 4.51 21.48
C VAL A 264 6.44 5.09 20.86
N CYS A 265 6.55 5.64 19.67
CA CYS A 265 5.44 6.05 18.83
C CYS A 265 5.44 5.22 17.54
N GLY A 266 4.28 4.88 17.02
CA GLY A 266 4.14 4.17 15.74
C GLY A 266 3.41 5.05 14.73
N GLU A 267 3.89 5.10 13.50
CA GLU A 267 3.11 5.60 12.39
C GLU A 267 2.20 4.47 11.91
N ASP A 268 0.92 4.55 12.27
CA ASP A 268 -0.12 3.57 12.04
C ASP A 268 -1.21 4.13 11.09
N LEU A 269 -0.79 4.59 9.93
CA LEU A 269 -1.65 5.17 8.89
C LEU A 269 -1.89 4.18 7.73
N GLY A 270 -2.94 4.41 6.94
CA GLY A 270 -3.31 3.62 5.77
C GLY A 270 -4.31 2.50 6.08
N MET A 271 -4.18 1.35 5.43
CA MET A 271 -5.05 0.18 5.66
C MET A 271 -4.67 -0.53 6.96
N ILE A 272 -5.32 -0.16 8.06
CA ILE A 272 -4.98 -0.62 9.42
C ILE A 272 -5.76 -1.89 9.75
N PRO A 273 -5.10 -3.05 10.01
CA PRO A 273 -5.77 -4.25 10.51
C PRO A 273 -6.39 -4.04 11.90
N ASP A 274 -7.54 -4.66 12.17
CA ASP A 274 -8.26 -4.52 13.45
C ASP A 274 -7.42 -4.88 14.68
N CYS A 275 -6.43 -5.75 14.52
CA CYS A 275 -5.54 -6.16 15.61
C CYS A 275 -4.53 -5.08 16.04
N VAL A 276 -4.25 -4.08 15.19
CA VAL A 276 -3.18 -3.09 15.43
C VAL A 276 -3.43 -2.21 16.66
N PRO A 277 -4.63 -1.58 16.84
CA PRO A 277 -4.87 -0.73 18.01
C PRO A 277 -4.71 -1.47 19.33
N SER A 278 -5.16 -2.74 19.40
CA SER A 278 -5.04 -3.53 20.62
C SER A 278 -3.57 -3.87 20.95
N VAL A 279 -2.78 -4.27 19.97
CA VAL A 279 -1.36 -4.57 20.14
C VAL A 279 -0.58 -3.32 20.55
N MET A 280 -0.82 -2.18 19.90
CA MET A 280 -0.17 -0.92 20.27
C MET A 280 -0.53 -0.51 21.70
N ASN A 281 -1.80 -0.64 22.08
CA ASN A 281 -2.23 -0.34 23.45
C ASN A 281 -1.58 -1.29 24.49
N ASP A 282 -1.54 -2.59 24.23
CA ASP A 282 -0.92 -3.58 25.12
C ASP A 282 0.57 -3.30 25.33
N LEU A 283 1.26 -2.89 24.28
CA LEU A 283 2.70 -2.56 24.30
C LEU A 283 3.00 -1.10 24.68
N ARG A 284 1.98 -0.30 24.97
CA ARG A 284 2.08 1.12 25.28
C ARG A 284 2.79 1.94 24.20
N ILE A 285 2.57 1.58 22.95
CA ILE A 285 3.04 2.32 21.78
C ILE A 285 2.01 3.42 21.48
N LEU A 286 2.46 4.67 21.36
CA LEU A 286 1.60 5.79 21.00
C LEU A 286 1.22 5.70 19.51
N SER A 287 -0.07 5.87 19.21
CA SER A 287 -0.56 6.00 17.83
C SER A 287 -0.29 7.40 17.27
N LEU A 288 -0.35 7.56 15.96
CA LEU A 288 -0.25 8.86 15.31
C LEU A 288 -1.65 9.34 14.90
N GLU A 289 -2.05 10.51 15.37
CA GLU A 289 -3.32 11.14 15.02
C GLU A 289 -3.08 12.46 14.28
N ILE A 290 -3.63 12.59 13.09
CA ILE A 290 -3.51 13.76 12.22
C ILE A 290 -4.91 14.28 11.92
N GLN A 291 -5.23 15.50 12.34
CA GLN A 291 -6.59 16.02 12.30
C GLN A 291 -7.16 16.07 10.87
N ARG A 292 -6.37 16.46 9.90
CA ARG A 292 -6.80 16.54 8.49
C ARG A 292 -6.75 15.19 7.74
N MET A 293 -6.39 14.11 8.43
CA MET A 293 -6.29 12.76 7.90
C MET A 293 -6.78 11.75 8.94
N PRO A 294 -8.09 11.78 9.27
CA PRO A 294 -8.65 10.90 10.30
C PRO A 294 -8.59 9.45 9.88
N LYS A 295 -8.37 8.55 10.85
CA LYS A 295 -8.43 7.11 10.65
C LYS A 295 -9.86 6.59 10.48
N ASN A 296 -10.85 7.32 10.97
CA ASN A 296 -12.26 7.01 10.77
C ASN A 296 -12.73 7.54 9.42
N PRO A 297 -13.06 6.67 8.44
CA PRO A 297 -13.45 7.09 7.09
C PRO A 297 -14.81 7.81 7.04
N MET A 298 -15.57 7.80 8.13
CA MET A 298 -16.83 8.52 8.22
C MET A 298 -16.64 10.02 8.54
N HIS A 299 -15.43 10.42 8.93
CA HIS A 299 -15.09 11.79 9.26
C HIS A 299 -14.19 12.39 8.18
N GLU A 300 -14.46 13.63 7.78
CA GLU A 300 -13.56 14.38 6.90
C GLU A 300 -12.35 14.93 7.67
N PHE A 301 -12.55 15.27 8.95
CA PHE A 301 -11.52 15.76 9.86
C PHE A 301 -11.60 15.02 11.19
N GLY A 302 -10.47 14.84 11.86
CA GLY A 302 -10.41 14.21 13.17
C GLY A 302 -10.93 15.11 14.27
N TYR A 303 -11.71 14.55 15.18
CA TYR A 303 -12.17 15.26 16.38
C TYR A 303 -11.20 15.02 17.52
N LEU A 304 -10.58 16.08 18.05
CA LEU A 304 -9.53 16.00 19.07
C LEU A 304 -9.98 15.26 20.35
N ASN A 305 -11.26 15.37 20.70
CA ASN A 305 -11.84 14.72 21.89
C ASN A 305 -12.06 13.19 21.70
N GLU A 306 -11.95 12.68 20.48
CA GLU A 306 -12.04 11.25 20.16
C GLU A 306 -10.68 10.58 20.11
N TYR A 307 -9.58 11.33 20.16
CA TYR A 307 -8.24 10.77 20.09
C TYR A 307 -7.91 9.90 21.30
N PRO A 308 -7.24 8.76 21.09
CA PRO A 308 -6.80 7.91 22.19
C PRO A 308 -5.84 8.67 23.11
N TYR A 309 -5.93 8.44 24.43
CA TYR A 309 -4.99 9.02 25.38
C TYR A 309 -3.52 8.73 25.04
N ARG A 310 -3.25 7.50 24.49
CA ARG A 310 -1.92 7.10 24.04
C ARG A 310 -1.73 7.40 22.57
N SER A 311 -1.68 8.67 22.23
CA SER A 311 -1.42 9.12 20.86
C SER A 311 -0.49 10.32 20.84
N VAL A 312 0.11 10.54 19.69
CA VAL A 312 0.77 11.79 19.31
C VAL A 312 -0.16 12.49 18.34
N CYS A 313 -0.70 13.63 18.74
CA CYS A 313 -1.50 14.47 17.88
C CYS A 313 -0.59 15.49 17.19
N THR A 314 -0.72 15.62 15.89
CA THR A 314 0.02 16.60 15.09
C THR A 314 -0.84 17.15 13.95
N ILE A 315 -0.54 18.36 13.54
CA ILE A 315 -1.21 19.02 12.40
C ILE A 315 -0.64 18.56 11.05
N SER A 316 0.58 18.06 11.03
CA SER A 316 1.30 17.67 9.81
C SER A 316 2.46 16.74 10.15
N THR A 317 2.96 16.03 9.14
CA THR A 317 4.20 15.26 9.17
C THR A 317 5.08 15.67 7.97
N HIS A 318 6.28 15.09 7.89
CA HIS A 318 7.17 15.32 6.74
C HIS A 318 6.67 14.66 5.43
N ASP A 319 5.63 13.78 5.53
CA ASP A 319 5.04 13.09 4.38
C ASP A 319 3.86 13.84 3.75
N MET A 320 3.53 15.02 4.25
CA MET A 320 2.41 15.83 3.78
C MET A 320 2.74 17.32 3.84
N SER A 321 1.91 18.13 3.19
CA SER A 321 2.05 19.58 3.16
C SER A 321 2.08 20.18 4.56
N THR A 322 2.82 21.26 4.72
CA THR A 322 2.74 22.09 5.94
C THR A 322 1.32 22.62 6.10
N LEU A 323 0.97 23.10 7.30
CA LEU A 323 -0.34 23.70 7.56
C LEU A 323 -0.69 24.80 6.53
N ARG A 324 0.26 25.69 6.23
CA ARG A 324 0.06 26.75 5.24
C ARG A 324 -0.11 26.21 3.83
N GLY A 325 0.71 25.23 3.41
CA GLY A 325 0.59 24.59 2.11
C GLY A 325 -0.79 23.94 1.96
N TRP A 326 -1.20 23.15 2.94
CA TRP A 326 -2.49 22.50 2.93
C TRP A 326 -3.66 23.49 2.84
N TRP A 327 -3.59 24.62 3.56
CA TRP A 327 -4.66 25.62 3.54
C TRP A 327 -4.90 26.19 2.14
N GLU A 328 -3.86 26.24 1.33
CA GLU A 328 -3.88 26.84 -0.02
C GLU A 328 -4.08 25.80 -1.14
N GLU A 329 -4.05 24.48 -0.84
CA GLU A 329 -4.18 23.39 -1.81
C GLU A 329 -5.61 23.17 -2.29
N ASP A 330 -6.57 23.12 -1.36
CA ASP A 330 -8.00 22.87 -1.64
C ASP A 330 -8.89 23.82 -0.84
N TYR A 331 -9.28 24.90 -1.50
CA TYR A 331 -10.13 25.91 -0.89
C TYR A 331 -11.48 25.35 -0.43
N LEU A 332 -12.07 24.39 -1.12
CA LEU A 332 -13.36 23.82 -0.71
C LEU A 332 -13.22 22.99 0.57
N GLN A 333 -12.13 22.26 0.71
CA GLN A 333 -11.83 21.52 1.93
C GLN A 333 -11.56 22.47 3.10
N THR A 334 -10.72 23.46 2.92
CA THR A 334 -10.37 24.43 3.98
C THR A 334 -11.55 25.32 4.36
N GLN A 335 -12.45 25.65 3.43
CA GLN A 335 -13.70 26.33 3.77
C GLN A 335 -14.59 25.45 4.67
N ARG A 336 -14.68 24.14 4.41
CA ARG A 336 -15.42 23.23 5.31
C ARG A 336 -14.76 23.12 6.67
N TYR A 337 -13.42 23.01 6.72
CA TYR A 337 -12.68 23.02 7.98
C TYR A 337 -12.94 24.29 8.80
N TYR A 338 -12.87 25.47 8.17
CA TYR A 338 -13.14 26.77 8.78
C TYR A 338 -14.51 26.83 9.43
N ASN A 339 -15.53 26.30 8.74
CA ASN A 339 -16.89 26.31 9.25
C ASN A 339 -17.13 25.23 10.32
N THR A 340 -16.65 24.00 10.12
CA THR A 340 -17.03 22.85 10.96
C THR A 340 -16.09 22.63 12.13
N MET A 341 -14.79 22.83 11.96
CA MET A 341 -13.79 22.55 12.98
C MET A 341 -13.47 23.78 13.82
N LEU A 342 -13.37 24.97 13.18
CA LEU A 342 -13.12 26.22 13.88
C LEU A 342 -14.41 26.96 14.31
N GLY A 343 -15.57 26.53 13.79
CA GLY A 343 -16.86 27.13 14.14
C GLY A 343 -17.10 28.54 13.57
N HIS A 344 -16.34 28.95 12.58
CA HIS A 344 -16.47 30.25 11.94
C HIS A 344 -17.57 30.28 10.89
N TYR A 345 -18.18 31.44 10.70
CA TYR A 345 -19.16 31.69 9.66
C TYR A 345 -18.59 32.62 8.57
N GLY A 346 -19.03 32.42 7.35
CA GLY A 346 -18.62 33.24 6.22
C GLY A 346 -17.48 32.60 5.39
N THR A 347 -16.77 33.42 4.64
CA THR A 347 -15.74 33.01 3.70
C THR A 347 -14.42 32.84 4.43
N ALA A 348 -13.82 31.66 4.30
CA ALA A 348 -12.49 31.37 4.83
C ALA A 348 -11.42 32.27 4.16
N PRO A 349 -10.39 32.70 4.90
CA PRO A 349 -9.24 33.37 4.27
C PRO A 349 -8.59 32.46 3.20
N THR A 350 -8.20 33.05 2.08
CA THR A 350 -7.53 32.30 1.00
C THR A 350 -6.07 31.94 1.32
N VAL A 351 -5.50 32.61 2.32
CA VAL A 351 -4.13 32.40 2.79
C VAL A 351 -4.15 32.14 4.29
N ALA A 352 -3.36 31.18 4.76
CA ALA A 352 -3.20 30.90 6.17
C ALA A 352 -2.44 32.05 6.87
N THR A 353 -3.18 32.95 7.55
CA THR A 353 -2.56 33.99 8.35
C THR A 353 -1.91 33.43 9.62
N PRO A 354 -0.97 34.15 10.28
CA PRO A 354 -0.40 33.72 11.54
C PRO A 354 -1.44 33.38 12.61
N GLU A 355 -2.47 34.25 12.73
CA GLU A 355 -3.56 34.13 13.70
C GLU A 355 -4.40 32.88 13.44
N LEU A 356 -4.70 32.58 12.17
CA LEU A 356 -5.42 31.38 11.78
C LEU A 356 -4.57 30.11 12.06
N CYS A 357 -3.27 30.18 11.79
CA CYS A 357 -2.37 29.08 12.12
C CYS A 357 -2.30 28.84 13.64
N GLU A 358 -2.28 29.89 14.45
CA GLU A 358 -2.29 29.81 15.92
C GLU A 358 -3.60 29.20 16.43
N GLU A 359 -4.72 29.52 15.82
CA GLU A 359 -6.03 28.96 16.18
C GLU A 359 -6.13 27.46 15.86
N ILE A 360 -5.51 27.00 14.77
CA ILE A 360 -5.53 25.59 14.34
C ILE A 360 -4.59 24.72 15.20
N VAL A 361 -3.47 25.28 15.68
CA VAL A 361 -2.45 24.57 16.48
C VAL A 361 -2.85 24.49 17.95
#